data_b825fd292970cc9411f12043f0dd3551
#
_entry.id   b825fd292970cc9411f12043f0dd3551
#
_cell.length_a   1.000
_cell.length_b   1.000
_cell.length_c   1.000
_cell.angle_alpha   90.00
_cell.angle_beta   90.00
_cell.angle_gamma   90.00
#
_symmetry.space_group_name_H-M   'P 1'
#
loop_
_entity.id
_entity.type
_entity.pdbx_description
1 polymer ?
#
loop_
_entity_poly.entity_id
_entity_poly.type
_entity_poly.pdbx_seq_one_letter_code
_entity_poly.pdbx_strand_id
1 'polypeptide(L)'
;MSPTTTRLALLALASPFILPAAASAHIHPDEFAPSAFIEAPETVDCTLEDGSEARCHRITVGYLPQGLEIGPFCPATLDDVGGIWDWDGENAGLYRVDRTFLVMLDELGYRFFDDDGTVHVVDIATQQPADDHACINVSADESVEITMLLPVNPVMAETPAMLGVVGKVGVSLDGVPIFSDAPSVLMTGHMPALDTCGGHIDPGGWYHRHATSTDIDTVFEGAGVAAHCALEQDSSAQFGYAFDGFPMFGSTEADGYPAIDLDDCNGHVGMTVLGEAYHYHASEDFPNLPACLVGVQAQNNFSTTATAGIGATRAGQDGRNEPPRPMNGGPMNGGPRGGPGGPPPGFEQAAESLGITPQALMEALGDPRGGRPDLAAAAARLGITEGELRAALPPPPGR
;
A
#
# COMPACT_ATOMS: atom_id res chain seq x y z
N MET A 1 81.79 -25.57 36.11
CA MET A 1 80.42 -26.08 36.02
C MET A 1 79.48 -24.93 35.92
N SER A 2 79.07 -24.54 34.69
CA SER A 2 78.10 -23.44 34.49
C SER A 2 76.73 -24.03 34.13
N PRO A 3 75.62 -23.54 34.68
CA PRO A 3 74.31 -24.03 34.31
C PRO A 3 73.77 -23.32 33.06
N THR A 4 73.35 -24.16 32.14
CA THR A 4 72.73 -23.75 30.86
C THR A 4 71.23 -23.43 31.13
N THR A 5 70.83 -22.18 30.97
CA THR A 5 69.42 -21.76 31.06
C THR A 5 68.73 -21.90 29.70
N THR A 6 67.83 -22.84 29.60
CA THR A 6 66.95 -23.04 28.43
C THR A 6 65.79 -22.05 28.49
N ARG A 7 65.70 -21.10 27.56
CA ARG A 7 64.54 -20.23 27.37
C ARG A 7 63.51 -20.92 26.50
N LEU A 8 62.32 -21.21 27.07
CA LEU A 8 61.14 -21.63 26.31
C LEU A 8 60.53 -20.36 25.65
N ALA A 9 60.44 -20.36 24.36
CA ALA A 9 59.70 -19.36 23.60
C ALA A 9 58.24 -19.83 23.46
N LEU A 10 57.29 -19.13 24.09
CA LEU A 10 55.86 -19.29 23.83
C LEU A 10 55.53 -18.63 22.48
N LEU A 11 55.20 -19.46 21.47
CA LEU A 11 54.54 -18.96 20.27
C LEU A 11 53.03 -18.75 20.58
N ALA A 12 52.61 -17.47 20.64
CA ALA A 12 51.19 -17.15 20.66
C ALA A 12 50.63 -17.31 19.26
N LEU A 13 49.80 -18.31 19.08
CA LEU A 13 48.96 -18.50 17.88
C LEU A 13 47.85 -17.45 17.95
N ALA A 14 47.96 -16.38 17.18
CA ALA A 14 46.85 -15.47 16.92
C ALA A 14 45.92 -16.15 15.91
N SER A 15 44.79 -16.65 16.39
CA SER A 15 43.68 -17.07 15.52
C SER A 15 43.08 -15.80 14.89
N PRO A 16 42.93 -15.73 13.57
CA PRO A 16 42.17 -14.66 12.95
C PRO A 16 40.70 -14.82 13.39
N PHE A 17 40.15 -13.83 14.11
CA PHE A 17 38.71 -13.66 14.26
C PHE A 17 38.19 -13.32 12.87
N ILE A 18 37.59 -14.27 12.17
CA ILE A 18 36.73 -14.03 11.02
C ILE A 18 35.44 -13.50 11.63
N LEU A 19 35.26 -12.19 11.62
CA LEU A 19 33.94 -11.59 11.84
C LEU A 19 33.06 -12.08 10.69
N PRO A 20 31.87 -12.66 10.99
CA PRO A 20 30.92 -12.94 9.91
C PRO A 20 30.64 -11.59 9.21
N ALA A 21 30.82 -11.54 7.89
CA ALA A 21 30.31 -10.44 7.11
C ALA A 21 28.78 -10.44 7.35
N ALA A 22 28.24 -9.35 7.89
CA ALA A 22 26.81 -9.18 7.93
C ALA A 22 26.32 -9.30 6.47
N ALA A 23 25.44 -10.26 6.20
CA ALA A 23 24.76 -10.31 4.93
C ALA A 23 23.95 -9.01 4.83
N SER A 24 24.25 -8.22 3.82
CA SER A 24 23.53 -7.00 3.55
C SER A 24 22.35 -7.38 2.66
N ALA A 25 21.15 -7.01 3.03
CA ALA A 25 20.02 -7.12 2.12
C ALA A 25 20.35 -6.30 0.87
N HIS A 26 20.29 -6.92 -0.29
CA HIS A 26 20.52 -6.27 -1.59
C HIS A 26 19.36 -6.61 -2.50
N ILE A 27 18.94 -5.64 -3.30
CA ILE A 27 18.02 -5.91 -4.40
C ILE A 27 18.79 -6.63 -5.51
N HIS A 28 18.25 -7.74 -5.95
CA HIS A 28 18.78 -8.52 -7.06
C HIS A 28 17.83 -8.39 -8.27
N PRO A 29 18.14 -7.52 -9.26
CA PRO A 29 17.28 -7.34 -10.43
C PRO A 29 17.03 -8.62 -11.24
N ASP A 30 17.90 -9.62 -11.10
CA ASP A 30 17.77 -10.93 -11.73
C ASP A 30 16.75 -11.87 -11.07
N GLU A 31 16.20 -11.50 -9.92
CA GLU A 31 15.07 -12.21 -9.28
C GLU A 31 13.72 -11.82 -9.87
N PHE A 32 13.65 -10.63 -10.49
CA PHE A 32 12.44 -10.21 -11.17
C PHE A 32 12.18 -11.07 -12.43
N ALA A 33 10.92 -11.26 -12.75
CA ALA A 33 10.55 -11.89 -14.01
C ALA A 33 11.19 -11.13 -15.19
N PRO A 34 11.74 -11.83 -16.20
CA PRO A 34 12.37 -11.16 -17.35
C PRO A 34 11.47 -10.18 -18.09
N SER A 35 10.15 -10.36 -18.00
CA SER A 35 9.12 -9.50 -18.60
C SER A 35 8.65 -8.36 -17.71
N ALA A 36 9.19 -8.25 -16.50
CA ALA A 36 8.79 -7.19 -15.54
C ALA A 36 9.17 -5.79 -16.03
N PHE A 37 10.28 -5.68 -16.74
CA PHE A 37 10.85 -4.40 -17.14
C PHE A 37 10.65 -4.11 -18.61
N ILE A 38 10.33 -2.84 -18.95
CA ILE A 38 10.34 -2.36 -20.35
C ILE A 38 11.74 -1.94 -20.81
N GLU A 39 12.62 -1.65 -19.87
CA GLU A 39 14.05 -1.40 -20.10
C GLU A 39 14.89 -2.02 -18.98
N ALA A 40 16.16 -2.32 -19.26
CA ALA A 40 17.04 -2.93 -18.25
C ALA A 40 17.19 -2.01 -17.04
N PRO A 41 17.09 -2.55 -15.80
CA PRO A 41 17.32 -1.78 -14.59
C PRO A 41 18.70 -1.12 -14.56
N GLU A 42 18.76 0.10 -14.10
CA GLU A 42 20.00 0.87 -13.97
C GLU A 42 20.29 1.20 -12.51
N THR A 43 21.57 1.19 -12.12
CA THR A 43 21.99 1.71 -10.82
C THR A 43 22.38 3.18 -10.95
N VAL A 44 21.64 4.05 -10.27
CA VAL A 44 21.78 5.50 -10.31
C VAL A 44 22.12 6.07 -8.94
N ASP A 45 22.67 7.28 -8.90
CA ASP A 45 22.81 8.04 -7.65
C ASP A 45 21.41 8.54 -7.23
N CYS A 46 21.09 8.49 -5.93
CA CYS A 46 19.83 8.96 -5.38
C CYS A 46 20.07 9.60 -4.01
N THR A 47 19.11 10.39 -3.56
CA THR A 47 19.07 10.95 -2.20
C THR A 47 17.96 10.24 -1.43
N LEU A 48 18.23 9.76 -0.23
CA LEU A 48 17.23 9.17 0.66
C LEU A 48 16.40 10.26 1.37
N GLU A 49 15.29 9.86 1.98
CA GLU A 49 14.38 10.80 2.67
C GLU A 49 15.04 11.49 3.88
N ASP A 50 16.05 10.87 4.49
CA ASP A 50 16.85 11.46 5.56
C ASP A 50 17.93 12.46 5.05
N GLY A 51 18.03 12.64 3.73
CA GLY A 51 18.98 13.53 3.06
C GLY A 51 20.35 12.89 2.77
N SER A 52 20.55 11.63 3.10
CA SER A 52 21.79 10.92 2.77
C SER A 52 21.87 10.56 1.28
N GLU A 53 23.09 10.54 0.73
CA GLU A 53 23.36 10.10 -0.62
C GLU A 53 23.49 8.57 -0.66
N ALA A 54 22.87 7.93 -1.66
CA ALA A 54 22.86 6.50 -1.82
C ALA A 54 22.91 6.10 -3.31
N ARG A 55 22.93 4.79 -3.54
CA ARG A 55 22.72 4.20 -4.86
C ARG A 55 21.36 3.54 -4.88
N CYS A 56 20.57 3.76 -5.94
CA CYS A 56 19.29 3.14 -6.15
C CYS A 56 19.25 2.35 -7.46
N HIS A 57 18.50 1.27 -7.49
CA HIS A 57 18.03 0.69 -8.74
C HIS A 57 16.88 1.55 -9.26
N ARG A 58 17.04 2.08 -10.46
CA ARG A 58 15.95 2.65 -11.23
C ARG A 58 15.36 1.55 -12.09
N ILE A 59 14.11 1.25 -11.88
CA ILE A 59 13.34 0.25 -12.65
C ILE A 59 12.19 0.95 -13.35
N THR A 60 11.93 0.57 -14.61
CA THR A 60 10.84 1.09 -15.42
C THR A 60 10.00 -0.08 -15.90
N VAL A 61 8.70 -0.03 -15.57
CA VAL A 61 7.72 -1.05 -15.91
C VAL A 61 6.58 -0.46 -16.73
N GLY A 62 5.87 -1.29 -17.47
CA GLY A 62 4.70 -0.87 -18.23
C GLY A 62 3.44 -0.77 -17.36
N TYR A 63 2.35 -0.27 -17.94
CA TYR A 63 1.04 -0.17 -17.30
C TYR A 63 0.52 -1.50 -16.74
N LEU A 64 0.94 -2.62 -17.32
CA LEU A 64 0.61 -3.99 -16.97
C LEU A 64 1.73 -4.94 -17.42
N PRO A 65 2.17 -5.91 -16.60
CA PRO A 65 3.11 -6.94 -17.03
C PRO A 65 2.58 -7.76 -18.21
N GLN A 66 3.47 -8.13 -19.12
CA GLN A 66 3.09 -8.91 -20.28
C GLN A 66 2.53 -10.28 -19.89
N GLY A 67 1.30 -10.57 -20.33
CA GLY A 67 0.65 -11.86 -20.11
C GLY A 67 -0.06 -11.98 -18.74
N LEU A 68 -0.07 -10.93 -17.93
CA LEU A 68 -0.88 -10.90 -16.71
C LEU A 68 -2.36 -10.72 -17.10
N GLU A 69 -3.20 -11.67 -16.69
CA GLU A 69 -4.65 -11.57 -16.78
C GLU A 69 -5.18 -10.83 -15.54
N ILE A 70 -5.99 -9.80 -15.74
CA ILE A 70 -6.54 -8.94 -14.68
C ILE A 70 -8.07 -8.98 -14.68
N GLY A 71 -8.67 -8.62 -13.55
CA GLY A 71 -10.12 -8.66 -13.35
C GLY A 71 -10.66 -10.07 -13.09
N PRO A 72 -11.98 -10.24 -13.05
CA PRO A 72 -12.97 -9.18 -13.09
C PRO A 72 -12.91 -8.28 -11.85
N PHE A 73 -13.25 -6.99 -12.01
CA PHE A 73 -13.35 -6.02 -10.92
C PHE A 73 -14.82 -5.86 -10.49
N CYS A 74 -15.55 -4.96 -11.14
CA CYS A 74 -16.97 -4.73 -10.90
C CYS A 74 -17.83 -5.75 -11.66
N PRO A 75 -18.87 -6.35 -11.04
CA PRO A 75 -19.89 -7.09 -11.80
C PRO A 75 -20.77 -6.09 -12.58
N ALA A 76 -21.25 -6.47 -13.76
CA ALA A 76 -22.16 -5.63 -14.54
C ALA A 76 -23.59 -5.65 -14.01
N THR A 77 -24.01 -6.79 -13.48
CA THR A 77 -25.33 -7.01 -12.89
C THR A 77 -25.22 -7.82 -11.60
N LEU A 78 -26.29 -7.89 -10.83
CA LEU A 78 -26.36 -8.75 -9.64
C LEU A 78 -26.23 -10.24 -9.96
N ASP A 79 -26.38 -10.68 -11.20
CA ASP A 79 -26.20 -12.08 -11.61
C ASP A 79 -24.72 -12.43 -11.93
N ASP A 80 -23.89 -11.42 -12.06
CA ASP A 80 -22.47 -11.56 -12.30
C ASP A 80 -21.67 -11.61 -10.99
N VAL A 81 -20.41 -12.08 -11.09
CA VAL A 81 -19.46 -12.11 -9.98
C VAL A 81 -18.25 -11.27 -10.35
N GLY A 82 -17.99 -10.24 -9.59
CA GLY A 82 -16.84 -9.38 -9.71
C GLY A 82 -15.60 -9.89 -8.97
N GLY A 83 -14.74 -8.99 -8.57
CA GLY A 83 -13.54 -9.26 -7.79
C GLY A 83 -13.80 -9.34 -6.29
N ILE A 84 -12.95 -8.69 -5.51
CA ILE A 84 -13.01 -8.67 -4.04
C ILE A 84 -13.06 -7.25 -3.53
N TRP A 85 -13.50 -7.10 -2.29
CA TRP A 85 -13.44 -5.85 -1.55
C TRP A 85 -13.32 -6.09 -0.06
N ASP A 86 -12.43 -5.32 0.60
CA ASP A 86 -12.36 -5.27 2.06
C ASP A 86 -13.30 -4.20 2.57
N TRP A 87 -14.38 -4.65 3.22
CA TRP A 87 -15.42 -3.79 3.76
C TRP A 87 -15.15 -3.45 5.22
N ASP A 88 -15.06 -2.17 5.53
CA ASP A 88 -14.72 -1.62 6.85
C ASP A 88 -15.92 -1.06 7.65
N GLY A 89 -17.14 -1.24 7.13
CA GLY A 89 -18.38 -0.80 7.78
C GLY A 89 -18.99 -1.83 8.75
N GLU A 90 -20.32 -1.78 8.91
CA GLU A 90 -21.04 -2.81 9.67
C GLU A 90 -20.90 -4.16 8.97
N ASN A 91 -20.57 -5.22 9.73
CA ASN A 91 -20.16 -6.53 9.22
C ASN A 91 -18.86 -6.49 8.41
N ALA A 92 -17.83 -5.77 8.94
CA ALA A 92 -16.54 -5.65 8.31
C ALA A 92 -15.91 -7.00 7.94
N GLY A 93 -15.17 -7.02 6.84
CA GLY A 93 -14.44 -8.19 6.36
C GLY A 93 -14.21 -8.20 4.86
N LEU A 94 -13.47 -9.18 4.41
CA LEU A 94 -13.21 -9.40 2.99
C LEU A 94 -14.40 -10.10 2.33
N TYR A 95 -14.85 -9.58 1.21
CA TYR A 95 -16.02 -10.09 0.47
C TYR A 95 -15.70 -10.29 -1.01
N ARG A 96 -16.38 -11.27 -1.60
CA ARG A 96 -16.55 -11.34 -3.05
C ARG A 96 -17.54 -10.25 -3.49
N VAL A 97 -17.23 -9.50 -4.54
CA VAL A 97 -18.17 -8.50 -5.09
C VAL A 97 -19.21 -9.23 -5.93
N ASP A 98 -20.22 -9.73 -5.26
CA ASP A 98 -21.33 -10.50 -5.81
C ASP A 98 -22.68 -10.00 -5.30
N ARG A 99 -23.78 -10.65 -5.72
CA ARG A 99 -25.13 -10.34 -5.27
C ARG A 99 -25.26 -10.28 -3.75
N THR A 100 -24.63 -11.23 -3.02
CA THR A 100 -24.78 -11.35 -1.57
C THR A 100 -24.20 -10.13 -0.88
N PHE A 101 -23.01 -9.73 -1.29
CA PHE A 101 -22.34 -8.55 -0.75
C PHE A 101 -23.05 -7.25 -1.14
N LEU A 102 -23.42 -7.08 -2.41
CA LEU A 102 -24.10 -5.86 -2.88
C LEU A 102 -25.47 -5.67 -2.24
N VAL A 103 -26.24 -6.75 -2.01
CA VAL A 103 -27.51 -6.69 -1.28
C VAL A 103 -27.30 -6.37 0.19
N MET A 104 -26.27 -6.92 0.84
CA MET A 104 -25.90 -6.53 2.21
C MET A 104 -25.58 -5.03 2.29
N LEU A 105 -24.84 -4.48 1.33
CA LEU A 105 -24.56 -3.05 1.26
C LEU A 105 -25.82 -2.20 1.09
N ASP A 106 -26.77 -2.63 0.24
CA ASP A 106 -28.07 -1.94 0.05
C ASP A 106 -28.90 -1.93 1.34
N GLU A 107 -28.92 -3.04 2.10
CA GLU A 107 -29.57 -3.12 3.42
C GLU A 107 -28.93 -2.17 4.45
N LEU A 108 -27.64 -1.87 4.32
CA LEU A 108 -26.91 -0.91 5.13
C LEU A 108 -27.03 0.55 4.63
N GLY A 109 -27.72 0.77 3.49
CA GLY A 109 -27.94 2.07 2.89
C GLY A 109 -26.94 2.48 1.81
N TYR A 110 -26.09 1.56 1.36
CA TYR A 110 -25.10 1.77 0.29
C TYR A 110 -25.58 1.08 -0.98
N ARG A 111 -26.33 1.81 -1.83
CA ARG A 111 -26.99 1.25 -2.99
C ARG A 111 -26.11 1.32 -4.24
N PHE A 112 -25.56 0.20 -4.66
CA PHE A 112 -24.65 0.06 -5.81
C PHE A 112 -25.35 -0.46 -7.09
N PHE A 113 -26.69 -0.58 -7.12
CA PHE A 113 -27.41 -1.14 -8.25
C PHE A 113 -28.84 -0.59 -8.36
N ASP A 114 -29.39 -0.63 -9.57
CA ASP A 114 -30.76 -0.26 -9.87
C ASP A 114 -31.78 -1.37 -9.55
N ASP A 115 -33.09 -1.05 -9.59
CA ASP A 115 -34.19 -2.02 -9.32
C ASP A 115 -34.19 -3.21 -10.29
N ASP A 116 -33.63 -3.07 -11.49
CA ASP A 116 -33.48 -4.14 -12.47
C ASP A 116 -32.27 -5.04 -12.25
N GLY A 117 -31.43 -4.70 -11.26
CA GLY A 117 -30.22 -5.42 -10.91
C GLY A 117 -28.97 -4.96 -11.68
N THR A 118 -29.03 -3.90 -12.45
CA THR A 118 -27.85 -3.30 -13.11
C THR A 118 -26.96 -2.62 -12.07
N VAL A 119 -25.67 -2.98 -12.01
CA VAL A 119 -24.71 -2.37 -11.08
C VAL A 119 -24.21 -1.05 -11.62
N HIS A 120 -24.12 -0.03 -10.75
CA HIS A 120 -23.55 1.27 -11.08
C HIS A 120 -22.04 1.14 -11.27
N VAL A 121 -21.57 1.02 -12.50
CA VAL A 121 -20.14 0.90 -12.84
C VAL A 121 -19.70 2.17 -13.55
N VAL A 122 -18.60 2.77 -13.07
CA VAL A 122 -18.10 4.07 -13.57
C VAL A 122 -16.61 4.00 -13.86
N ASP A 123 -16.21 4.46 -15.05
CA ASP A 123 -14.82 4.77 -15.36
C ASP A 123 -14.52 6.24 -15.02
N ILE A 124 -13.91 6.46 -13.85
CA ILE A 124 -13.63 7.82 -13.35
C ILE A 124 -12.55 8.57 -14.12
N ALA A 125 -11.81 7.91 -15.00
CA ALA A 125 -10.88 8.58 -15.92
C ALA A 125 -11.63 9.36 -17.00
N THR A 126 -12.84 8.94 -17.34
CA THR A 126 -13.64 9.48 -18.46
C THR A 126 -14.92 10.18 -18.02
N GLN A 127 -15.49 9.84 -16.88
CA GLN A 127 -16.77 10.41 -16.40
C GLN A 127 -16.81 10.53 -14.88
N GLN A 128 -17.68 11.39 -14.38
CA GLN A 128 -17.97 11.49 -12.95
C GLN A 128 -19.10 10.50 -12.61
N PRO A 129 -19.08 9.87 -11.42
CA PRO A 129 -20.20 9.10 -10.93
C PRO A 129 -21.48 9.93 -10.91
N ALA A 130 -22.59 9.35 -11.40
CA ALA A 130 -23.92 9.96 -11.37
C ALA A 130 -24.66 9.60 -10.08
N ASP A 131 -24.34 8.46 -9.51
CA ASP A 131 -24.95 7.88 -8.31
C ASP A 131 -24.05 8.12 -7.09
N ASP A 132 -24.64 8.16 -5.90
CA ASP A 132 -23.92 8.34 -4.63
C ASP A 132 -22.98 7.14 -4.34
N HIS A 133 -23.35 5.94 -4.84
CA HIS A 133 -22.54 4.72 -4.70
C HIS A 133 -22.33 4.07 -6.07
N ALA A 134 -21.07 3.88 -6.42
CA ALA A 134 -20.68 3.25 -7.68
C ALA A 134 -19.41 2.39 -7.52
N CYS A 135 -19.39 1.29 -8.26
CA CYS A 135 -18.20 0.48 -8.43
C CYS A 135 -17.30 1.12 -9.50
N ILE A 136 -16.03 1.28 -9.19
CA ILE A 136 -15.06 1.95 -10.06
C ILE A 136 -14.32 0.91 -10.90
N ASN A 137 -14.34 1.10 -12.21
CA ASN A 137 -13.66 0.25 -13.17
C ASN A 137 -12.98 1.12 -14.23
N VAL A 138 -11.69 1.39 -14.06
CA VAL A 138 -10.91 2.27 -14.94
C VAL A 138 -10.36 1.49 -16.12
N SER A 139 -10.39 2.10 -17.31
CA SER A 139 -9.78 1.55 -18.51
C SER A 139 -8.26 1.67 -18.48
N ALA A 140 -7.55 0.62 -18.90
CA ALA A 140 -6.09 0.64 -19.00
C ALA A 140 -5.60 1.59 -20.10
N ASP A 141 -4.45 2.23 -19.89
CA ASP A 141 -3.73 3.02 -20.88
C ASP A 141 -2.36 2.38 -21.16
N GLU A 142 -2.24 1.73 -22.31
CA GLU A 142 -1.05 0.98 -22.72
C GLU A 142 0.20 1.86 -22.92
N SER A 143 0.04 3.17 -22.96
CA SER A 143 1.15 4.13 -23.10
C SER A 143 1.81 4.51 -21.78
N VAL A 144 1.26 4.09 -20.65
CA VAL A 144 1.78 4.48 -19.34
C VAL A 144 3.00 3.65 -18.98
N GLU A 145 4.04 4.37 -18.59
CA GLU A 145 5.28 3.84 -18.02
C GLU A 145 5.39 4.28 -16.57
N ILE A 146 5.90 3.39 -15.71
CA ILE A 146 6.06 3.62 -14.28
C ILE A 146 7.54 3.50 -13.95
N THR A 147 8.11 4.54 -13.34
CA THR A 147 9.51 4.53 -12.89
C THR A 147 9.56 4.51 -11.36
N MET A 148 10.36 3.60 -10.82
CA MET A 148 10.56 3.41 -9.38
C MET A 148 12.04 3.44 -9.03
N LEU A 149 12.37 3.96 -7.83
CA LEU A 149 13.71 3.96 -7.26
C LEU A 149 13.70 3.15 -5.96
N LEU A 150 14.56 2.14 -5.89
CA LEU A 150 14.75 1.30 -4.71
C LEU A 150 16.20 1.36 -4.25
N PRO A 151 16.50 1.65 -2.97
CA PRO A 151 17.88 1.67 -2.45
C PRO A 151 18.58 0.33 -2.68
N VAL A 152 19.78 0.36 -3.27
CA VAL A 152 20.59 -0.86 -3.50
C VAL A 152 20.98 -1.51 -2.17
N ASN A 153 21.30 -0.69 -1.17
CA ASN A 153 21.65 -1.13 0.17
C ASN A 153 20.66 -0.49 1.15
N PRO A 154 19.66 -1.25 1.64
CA PRO A 154 18.71 -0.76 2.62
C PRO A 154 19.38 -0.25 3.89
N VAL A 155 18.87 0.83 4.45
CA VAL A 155 19.33 1.44 5.70
C VAL A 155 18.14 1.57 6.63
N MET A 156 18.26 1.08 7.86
CA MET A 156 17.21 1.21 8.87
C MET A 156 16.98 2.67 9.23
N ALA A 157 15.73 3.11 9.25
CA ALA A 157 15.33 4.43 9.72
C ALA A 157 15.33 4.50 11.26
N GLU A 158 15.48 5.69 11.83
CA GLU A 158 15.33 5.87 13.29
C GLU A 158 13.91 5.54 13.78
N THR A 159 12.92 5.76 12.92
CA THR A 159 11.50 5.48 13.19
C THR A 159 10.87 4.92 11.91
N PRO A 160 10.14 3.79 12.01
CA PRO A 160 9.43 3.25 10.86
C PRO A 160 8.43 4.25 10.25
N ALA A 161 8.33 4.25 8.92
CA ALA A 161 7.36 5.05 8.18
C ALA A 161 6.03 4.29 8.09
N MET A 162 5.01 4.73 8.85
CA MET A 162 3.67 4.13 8.78
C MET A 162 3.06 4.33 7.40
N LEU A 163 2.51 3.25 6.85
CA LEU A 163 1.79 3.27 5.57
C LEU A 163 0.35 3.76 5.83
N GLY A 164 0.00 4.87 5.21
CA GLY A 164 -1.38 5.37 5.20
C GLY A 164 -2.19 4.74 4.06
N VAL A 165 -3.44 5.16 3.88
CA VAL A 165 -4.25 4.79 2.71
C VAL A 165 -3.49 5.14 1.43
N VAL A 166 -3.41 4.21 0.48
CA VAL A 166 -2.65 4.34 -0.78
C VAL A 166 -1.16 4.65 -0.55
N GLY A 167 -0.60 4.21 0.58
CA GLY A 167 0.84 4.31 0.86
C GLY A 167 1.63 3.41 -0.09
N LYS A 168 2.81 3.86 -0.51
CA LYS A 168 3.69 3.09 -1.39
C LYS A 168 4.37 1.98 -0.58
N VAL A 169 4.05 0.72 -0.85
CA VAL A 169 4.66 -0.44 -0.19
C VAL A 169 5.93 -0.88 -0.91
N GLY A 170 5.83 -1.18 -2.20
CA GLY A 170 6.94 -1.73 -2.96
C GLY A 170 6.58 -2.11 -4.39
N VAL A 171 7.28 -3.10 -4.91
CA VAL A 171 7.07 -3.68 -6.23
C VAL A 171 7.21 -5.19 -6.15
N SER A 172 6.28 -5.92 -6.78
CA SER A 172 6.36 -7.38 -6.87
C SER A 172 7.38 -7.84 -7.93
N LEU A 173 7.81 -9.09 -7.85
CA LEU A 173 8.82 -9.63 -8.77
C LEU A 173 8.36 -9.72 -10.23
N ASP A 174 7.06 -9.62 -10.49
CA ASP A 174 6.51 -9.49 -11.85
C ASP A 174 6.43 -8.02 -12.32
N GLY A 175 6.91 -7.06 -11.52
CA GLY A 175 6.99 -5.64 -11.85
C GLY A 175 5.74 -4.83 -11.51
N VAL A 176 4.73 -5.41 -10.87
CA VAL A 176 3.53 -4.68 -10.48
C VAL A 176 3.80 -3.84 -9.22
N PRO A 177 3.54 -2.52 -9.23
CA PRO A 177 3.60 -1.72 -8.02
C PRO A 177 2.60 -2.19 -6.96
N ILE A 178 3.00 -2.11 -5.69
CA ILE A 178 2.19 -2.49 -4.54
C ILE A 178 1.95 -1.26 -3.67
N PHE A 179 0.68 -1.01 -3.38
CA PHE A 179 0.24 0.05 -2.49
C PHE A 179 -0.50 -0.55 -1.30
N SER A 180 -0.48 0.16 -0.18
CA SER A 180 -1.33 -0.18 0.96
C SER A 180 -2.80 -0.02 0.57
N ASP A 181 -3.67 -0.29 1.53
CA ASP A 181 -5.11 -0.36 1.34
C ASP A 181 -5.73 0.77 0.48
N ALA A 182 -6.79 0.44 -0.24
CA ALA A 182 -7.56 1.37 -1.06
C ALA A 182 -8.45 2.28 -0.20
N PRO A 183 -8.87 3.46 -0.70
CA PRO A 183 -9.78 4.33 0.03
C PRO A 183 -11.12 3.66 0.32
N SER A 184 -11.56 3.72 1.58
CA SER A 184 -12.82 3.15 2.05
C SER A 184 -14.05 3.69 1.29
N VAL A 185 -15.04 2.82 1.04
CA VAL A 185 -16.36 3.21 0.55
C VAL A 185 -17.06 4.17 1.51
N LEU A 186 -16.84 4.01 2.83
CA LEU A 186 -17.41 4.91 3.83
C LEU A 186 -16.95 6.36 3.67
N MET A 187 -15.75 6.55 3.11
CA MET A 187 -15.17 7.87 2.89
C MET A 187 -15.53 8.46 1.53
N THR A 188 -15.64 7.62 0.50
CA THR A 188 -15.75 8.08 -0.89
C THR A 188 -17.11 7.85 -1.52
N GLY A 189 -17.94 6.95 -0.96
CA GLY A 189 -19.14 6.42 -1.59
C GLY A 189 -18.86 5.45 -2.73
N HIS A 190 -17.60 5.24 -3.11
CA HIS A 190 -17.22 4.49 -4.29
C HIS A 190 -16.33 3.30 -3.93
N MET A 191 -16.51 2.19 -4.65
CA MET A 191 -15.77 0.95 -4.47
C MET A 191 -14.82 0.73 -5.66
N PRO A 192 -13.52 1.01 -5.53
CA PRO A 192 -12.53 0.62 -6.53
C PRO A 192 -12.20 -0.88 -6.37
N ALA A 193 -13.15 -1.75 -6.74
CA ALA A 193 -13.06 -3.18 -6.53
C ALA A 193 -11.75 -3.75 -7.10
N LEU A 194 -11.14 -4.67 -6.33
CA LEU A 194 -9.92 -5.37 -6.72
C LEU A 194 -10.29 -6.66 -7.46
N ASP A 195 -9.43 -7.14 -8.33
CA ASP A 195 -9.54 -8.51 -8.85
C ASP A 195 -9.16 -9.55 -7.78
N THR A 196 -9.22 -10.83 -8.13
CA THR A 196 -8.90 -11.91 -7.18
C THR A 196 -7.40 -12.05 -6.88
N CYS A 197 -6.55 -11.29 -7.56
CA CYS A 197 -5.12 -11.18 -7.23
C CYS A 197 -4.81 -9.90 -6.44
N GLY A 198 -5.83 -9.21 -5.94
CA GLY A 198 -5.71 -8.08 -5.03
C GLY A 198 -5.31 -6.76 -5.69
N GLY A 199 -5.57 -6.58 -7.00
CA GLY A 199 -5.21 -5.36 -7.70
C GLY A 199 -6.33 -4.76 -8.55
N HIS A 200 -6.09 -3.55 -9.05
CA HIS A 200 -6.98 -2.85 -9.97
C HIS A 200 -6.22 -1.80 -10.82
N ILE A 201 -6.96 -1.14 -11.71
CA ILE A 201 -6.41 -0.05 -12.53
C ILE A 201 -6.55 1.28 -11.81
N ASP A 202 -5.42 1.99 -11.60
CA ASP A 202 -5.37 3.38 -11.10
C ASP A 202 -6.08 4.34 -12.07
N PRO A 203 -6.63 5.47 -11.61
CA PRO A 203 -7.17 6.51 -12.49
C PRO A 203 -6.21 6.99 -13.58
N GLY A 204 -4.92 6.73 -13.44
CA GLY A 204 -3.88 6.96 -14.46
C GLY A 204 -3.79 5.89 -15.54
N GLY A 205 -4.59 4.82 -15.48
CA GLY A 205 -4.64 3.78 -16.51
C GLY A 205 -3.64 2.64 -16.36
N TRP A 206 -3.00 2.47 -15.19
CA TRP A 206 -2.01 1.42 -14.93
C TRP A 206 -2.43 0.54 -13.73
N TYR A 207 -2.03 -0.75 -13.78
CA TYR A 207 -2.42 -1.73 -12.78
C TYR A 207 -1.48 -1.68 -11.55
N HIS A 208 -2.05 -1.84 -10.36
CA HIS A 208 -1.32 -2.03 -9.11
C HIS A 208 -2.09 -2.93 -8.16
N ARG A 209 -1.38 -3.44 -7.14
CA ARG A 209 -1.93 -4.34 -6.13
C ARG A 209 -2.05 -3.66 -4.77
N HIS A 210 -3.04 -4.13 -4.00
CA HIS A 210 -3.26 -3.81 -2.60
C HIS A 210 -3.08 -5.05 -1.71
N ALA A 211 -2.44 -6.10 -2.24
CA ALA A 211 -2.17 -7.36 -1.56
C ALA A 211 -0.97 -8.06 -2.18
N THR A 212 -0.43 -9.07 -1.49
CA THR A 212 0.49 -10.05 -2.08
C THR A 212 -0.32 -11.06 -2.88
N SER A 213 -0.21 -11.01 -4.21
CA SER A 213 -0.99 -11.88 -5.09
C SER A 213 -0.56 -13.36 -5.06
N THR A 214 0.67 -13.64 -4.63
CA THR A 214 1.21 -15.01 -4.57
C THR A 214 0.99 -15.72 -3.24
N ASP A 215 0.36 -15.04 -2.28
CA ASP A 215 -0.03 -15.60 -0.97
C ASP A 215 -1.43 -15.10 -0.54
N ILE A 216 -2.32 -14.78 -1.52
CA ILE A 216 -3.64 -14.25 -1.22
C ILE A 216 -4.70 -15.35 -1.03
N ASP A 217 -4.49 -16.54 -1.58
CA ASP A 217 -5.44 -17.63 -1.43
C ASP A 217 -5.55 -18.10 0.04
N THR A 218 -4.49 -17.95 0.84
CA THR A 218 -4.50 -18.18 2.29
C THR A 218 -5.43 -17.21 3.00
N VAL A 219 -5.40 -15.94 2.59
CA VAL A 219 -6.31 -14.89 3.09
C VAL A 219 -7.77 -15.21 2.73
N PHE A 220 -8.03 -15.67 1.50
CA PHE A 220 -9.38 -16.06 1.07
C PHE A 220 -9.89 -17.25 1.87
N GLU A 221 -9.06 -18.26 2.13
CA GLU A 221 -9.40 -19.41 2.95
C GLU A 221 -9.72 -18.98 4.39
N GLY A 222 -8.85 -18.17 5.00
CA GLY A 222 -9.04 -17.64 6.35
C GLY A 222 -10.31 -16.80 6.50
N ALA A 223 -10.61 -15.97 5.51
CA ALA A 223 -11.81 -15.13 5.47
C ALA A 223 -13.08 -15.89 5.03
N GLY A 224 -12.99 -17.13 4.56
CA GLY A 224 -14.10 -17.90 4.01
C GLY A 224 -14.64 -17.35 2.69
N VAL A 225 -13.80 -16.66 1.91
CA VAL A 225 -14.16 -16.05 0.62
C VAL A 225 -13.94 -17.06 -0.51
N ALA A 226 -14.97 -17.29 -1.32
CA ALA A 226 -14.91 -18.17 -2.49
C ALA A 226 -14.26 -17.41 -3.68
N ALA A 227 -12.95 -17.23 -3.62
CA ALA A 227 -12.13 -16.62 -4.65
C ALA A 227 -10.85 -17.42 -4.86
N HIS A 228 -10.15 -17.16 -5.96
CA HIS A 228 -8.86 -17.75 -6.28
C HIS A 228 -8.09 -16.80 -7.21
N CYS A 229 -6.83 -16.52 -6.89
CA CYS A 229 -5.91 -15.84 -7.79
C CYS A 229 -5.29 -16.84 -8.77
N ALA A 230 -5.25 -16.50 -10.05
CA ALA A 230 -4.70 -17.39 -11.09
C ALA A 230 -3.17 -17.52 -11.06
N LEU A 231 -2.47 -16.67 -10.30
CA LEU A 231 -1.03 -16.78 -10.12
C LEU A 231 -0.68 -17.95 -9.21
N GLU A 232 0.52 -18.52 -9.39
CA GLU A 232 1.03 -19.57 -8.52
C GLU A 232 1.12 -19.05 -7.09
N GLN A 233 0.57 -19.81 -6.13
CA GLN A 233 0.57 -19.47 -4.72
C GLN A 233 1.73 -20.18 -4.02
N ASP A 234 2.58 -19.41 -3.32
CA ASP A 234 3.68 -19.93 -2.51
C ASP A 234 3.90 -18.98 -1.31
N SER A 235 3.39 -19.39 -0.16
CA SER A 235 3.46 -18.61 1.07
C SER A 235 4.88 -18.47 1.67
N SER A 236 5.87 -19.19 1.15
CA SER A 236 7.27 -19.08 1.57
C SER A 236 8.15 -18.31 0.59
N ALA A 237 7.64 -18.02 -0.62
CA ALA A 237 8.41 -17.34 -1.65
C ALA A 237 8.55 -15.85 -1.41
N GLN A 238 9.65 -15.28 -1.89
CA GLN A 238 9.76 -13.84 -2.03
C GLN A 238 8.78 -13.36 -3.10
N PHE A 239 7.94 -12.37 -2.77
CA PHE A 239 7.00 -11.79 -3.73
C PHE A 239 7.41 -10.43 -4.27
N GLY A 240 8.37 -9.75 -3.65
CA GLY A 240 8.79 -8.42 -4.07
C GLY A 240 9.85 -7.77 -3.20
N TYR A 241 10.02 -6.48 -3.45
CA TYR A 241 10.86 -5.60 -2.65
C TYR A 241 10.06 -4.37 -2.21
N ALA A 242 10.20 -3.99 -0.95
CA ALA A 242 9.62 -2.75 -0.42
C ALA A 242 10.37 -1.51 -0.94
N PHE A 243 9.73 -0.33 -0.91
CA PHE A 243 10.36 0.91 -1.39
C PHE A 243 11.57 1.37 -0.55
N ASP A 244 11.78 0.80 0.62
CA ASP A 244 12.99 0.99 1.42
C ASP A 244 14.13 0.01 1.06
N GLY A 245 13.86 -0.92 0.12
CA GLY A 245 14.84 -1.86 -0.43
C GLY A 245 14.89 -3.21 0.27
N PHE A 246 14.15 -3.43 1.35
CA PHE A 246 14.09 -4.74 2.00
C PHE A 246 13.20 -5.72 1.21
N PRO A 247 13.56 -7.02 1.15
CA PRO A 247 12.75 -8.02 0.48
C PRO A 247 11.47 -8.33 1.28
N MET A 248 10.42 -8.75 0.56
CA MET A 248 9.13 -9.13 1.10
C MET A 248 8.82 -10.57 0.74
N PHE A 249 8.50 -11.39 1.74
CA PHE A 249 8.18 -12.81 1.61
C PHE A 249 6.73 -13.09 1.98
N GLY A 250 6.21 -14.23 1.56
CA GLY A 250 4.91 -14.71 1.98
C GLY A 250 4.81 -14.94 3.50
N SER A 251 3.68 -15.43 3.97
CA SER A 251 3.33 -15.56 5.40
C SER A 251 4.10 -16.64 6.15
N THR A 252 4.84 -17.50 5.43
CA THR A 252 5.61 -18.59 6.04
C THR A 252 7.11 -18.46 5.75
N GLU A 253 7.90 -19.04 6.66
CA GLU A 253 9.32 -19.28 6.47
C GLU A 253 9.59 -20.36 5.41
N ALA A 254 10.85 -20.47 4.97
CA ALA A 254 11.27 -21.46 3.98
C ALA A 254 11.02 -22.93 4.42
N ASP A 255 10.81 -23.19 5.69
CA ASP A 255 10.45 -24.51 6.23
C ASP A 255 8.94 -24.76 6.25
N GLY A 256 8.14 -23.80 5.78
CA GLY A 256 6.67 -23.87 5.67
C GLY A 256 5.92 -23.58 6.98
N TYR A 257 6.62 -23.16 8.04
CA TYR A 257 5.96 -22.71 9.27
C TYR A 257 5.67 -21.19 9.21
N PRO A 258 4.60 -20.71 9.88
CA PRO A 258 4.33 -19.28 9.97
C PRO A 258 5.55 -18.53 10.52
N ALA A 259 5.83 -17.37 9.94
CA ALA A 259 6.85 -16.46 10.45
C ALA A 259 6.49 -16.00 11.86
N ILE A 260 7.46 -16.03 12.77
CA ILE A 260 7.27 -15.69 14.20
C ILE A 260 8.25 -14.57 14.60
N ASP A 261 7.98 -13.96 15.77
CA ASP A 261 8.81 -12.86 16.29
C ASP A 261 8.91 -11.66 15.34
N LEU A 262 7.82 -11.41 14.58
CA LEU A 262 7.68 -10.25 13.71
C LEU A 262 7.51 -8.97 14.55
N ASP A 263 8.08 -7.87 14.06
CA ASP A 263 7.88 -6.54 14.62
C ASP A 263 6.52 -5.92 14.20
N ASP A 264 6.27 -4.69 14.62
CA ASP A 264 5.02 -3.97 14.30
C ASP A 264 4.85 -3.68 12.78
N CYS A 265 5.90 -3.85 11.97
CA CYS A 265 5.87 -3.70 10.51
C CYS A 265 5.77 -5.04 9.76
N ASN A 266 5.51 -6.15 10.47
CA ASN A 266 5.50 -7.51 9.93
C ASN A 266 6.85 -7.95 9.36
N GLY A 267 7.96 -7.58 10.01
CA GLY A 267 9.29 -7.98 9.59
C GLY A 267 10.17 -8.45 10.75
N HIS A 268 11.25 -9.11 10.42
CA HIS A 268 12.28 -9.53 11.37
C HIS A 268 13.65 -9.73 10.71
N VAL A 269 14.68 -9.95 11.52
CA VAL A 269 15.97 -10.44 11.04
C VAL A 269 15.95 -11.94 11.07
N GLY A 270 16.04 -12.57 9.91
CA GLY A 270 16.00 -14.02 9.76
C GLY A 270 16.81 -14.51 8.57
N MET A 271 16.86 -15.82 8.39
CA MET A 271 17.59 -16.46 7.31
C MET A 271 16.67 -16.62 6.11
N THR A 272 17.04 -16.00 5.01
CA THR A 272 16.37 -16.15 3.72
C THR A 272 17.27 -16.86 2.71
N VAL A 273 16.78 -17.10 1.50
CA VAL A 273 17.60 -17.57 0.38
C VAL A 273 18.73 -16.60 0.01
N LEU A 274 18.60 -15.34 0.41
CA LEU A 274 19.58 -14.26 0.18
C LEU A 274 20.61 -14.15 1.34
N GLY A 275 20.43 -14.91 2.43
CA GLY A 275 21.25 -14.84 3.64
C GLY A 275 20.49 -14.29 4.84
N GLU A 276 21.18 -14.08 5.96
CA GLU A 276 20.60 -13.52 7.19
C GLU A 276 20.48 -11.99 7.05
N ALA A 277 19.24 -11.49 6.93
CA ALA A 277 18.97 -10.08 6.80
C ALA A 277 17.56 -9.76 7.31
N TYR A 278 17.26 -8.46 7.50
CA TYR A 278 15.90 -8.03 7.74
C TYR A 278 15.05 -8.23 6.48
N HIS A 279 13.84 -8.71 6.65
CA HIS A 279 12.84 -8.87 5.61
C HIS A 279 11.43 -8.79 6.19
N TYR A 280 10.46 -8.48 5.33
CA TYR A 280 9.05 -8.45 5.67
C TYR A 280 8.38 -9.76 5.32
N HIS A 281 7.28 -10.06 6.03
CA HIS A 281 6.37 -11.14 5.73
C HIS A 281 4.97 -10.63 5.43
N ALA A 282 4.25 -11.36 4.58
CA ALA A 282 2.81 -11.18 4.42
C ALA A 282 2.08 -11.59 5.71
N SER A 283 0.94 -10.98 5.99
CA SER A 283 0.04 -11.42 7.05
C SER A 283 -1.03 -12.40 6.52
N GLU A 284 -1.73 -13.08 7.43
CA GLU A 284 -2.86 -13.96 7.08
C GLU A 284 -4.16 -13.18 6.85
N ASP A 285 -4.22 -11.91 7.28
CA ASP A 285 -5.38 -11.04 7.14
C ASP A 285 -5.18 -10.05 5.98
N PHE A 286 -6.26 -9.67 5.31
CA PHE A 286 -6.23 -8.64 4.27
C PHE A 286 -6.12 -7.22 4.89
N PRO A 287 -5.37 -6.28 4.29
CA PRO A 287 -4.38 -6.47 3.24
C PRO A 287 -3.14 -7.18 3.81
N ASN A 288 -2.72 -8.26 3.21
CA ASN A 288 -1.60 -9.07 3.67
C ASN A 288 -0.23 -8.45 3.36
N LEU A 289 -0.05 -7.18 3.71
CA LEU A 289 1.11 -6.35 3.41
C LEU A 289 1.76 -5.80 4.69
N PRO A 290 3.03 -5.39 4.64
CA PRO A 290 3.66 -4.68 5.75
C PRO A 290 2.84 -3.47 6.21
N ALA A 291 2.71 -3.28 7.52
CA ALA A 291 1.99 -2.13 8.09
C ALA A 291 2.80 -0.82 8.03
N CYS A 292 4.11 -0.92 7.94
CA CYS A 292 5.05 0.20 7.87
C CYS A 292 6.34 -0.22 7.16
N LEU A 293 7.17 0.74 6.78
CA LEU A 293 8.51 0.50 6.26
C LEU A 293 9.56 0.91 7.29
N VAL A 294 10.47 -0.01 7.64
CA VAL A 294 11.52 0.21 8.64
C VAL A 294 12.76 0.90 8.09
N GLY A 295 12.94 0.89 6.78
CA GLY A 295 14.09 1.50 6.11
C GLY A 295 13.81 2.88 5.56
N VAL A 296 14.90 3.58 5.21
CA VAL A 296 14.85 4.91 4.60
C VAL A 296 14.64 4.79 3.10
N GLN A 297 13.52 5.31 2.60
CA GLN A 297 13.17 5.29 1.19
C GLN A 297 13.98 6.33 0.37
N ALA A 298 14.06 6.14 -0.94
CA ALA A 298 14.57 7.17 -1.83
C ALA A 298 13.53 8.30 -2.01
N GLN A 299 14.01 9.55 -2.08
CA GLN A 299 13.15 10.68 -2.45
C GLN A 299 12.65 10.52 -3.88
N ASN A 300 11.40 10.93 -4.14
CA ASN A 300 10.75 10.84 -5.46
C ASN A 300 10.84 9.43 -6.07
N ASN A 301 10.69 8.42 -5.25
CA ASN A 301 10.87 7.01 -5.59
C ASN A 301 9.80 6.42 -6.50
N PHE A 302 8.76 7.18 -6.88
CA PHE A 302 7.67 6.73 -7.73
C PHE A 302 7.18 7.85 -8.64
N SER A 303 7.12 7.59 -9.94
CA SER A 303 6.56 8.51 -10.95
C SER A 303 5.98 7.72 -12.12
N THR A 304 5.00 8.32 -12.81
CA THR A 304 4.40 7.74 -14.01
C THR A 304 4.35 8.77 -15.15
N THR A 305 4.22 8.30 -16.38
CA THR A 305 3.92 9.15 -17.55
C THR A 305 2.44 9.49 -17.65
N ALA A 306 1.59 8.94 -16.77
CA ALA A 306 0.16 9.23 -16.71
C ALA A 306 -0.11 10.72 -16.42
N THR A 307 -1.25 11.21 -16.88
CA THR A 307 -1.70 12.60 -16.64
C THR A 307 -2.62 12.73 -15.42
N ALA A 308 -3.04 11.61 -14.84
CA ALA A 308 -3.90 11.50 -13.66
C ALA A 308 -3.43 10.34 -12.76
N GLY A 309 -4.03 10.20 -11.59
CA GLY A 309 -3.72 9.12 -10.65
C GLY A 309 -2.44 9.34 -9.84
N ILE A 310 -1.97 8.26 -9.21
CA ILE A 310 -0.80 8.28 -8.35
C ILE A 310 0.47 8.47 -9.19
N GLY A 311 1.37 9.35 -8.77
CA GLY A 311 2.65 9.58 -9.46
C GLY A 311 2.55 10.31 -10.80
N ALA A 312 1.35 10.83 -11.15
CA ALA A 312 1.12 11.52 -12.41
C ALA A 312 2.07 12.69 -12.64
N THR A 313 2.68 12.74 -13.81
CA THR A 313 3.48 13.89 -14.25
C THR A 313 2.54 14.98 -14.77
N ARG A 314 2.36 16.05 -14.00
CA ARG A 314 1.57 17.21 -14.46
C ARG A 314 2.31 17.88 -15.60
N ALA A 315 1.69 17.93 -16.78
CA ALA A 315 2.22 18.66 -17.93
C ALA A 315 2.47 20.13 -17.53
N GLY A 316 3.73 20.55 -17.44
CA GLY A 316 4.15 21.91 -17.16
C GLY A 316 5.08 22.11 -15.95
N GLN A 317 5.55 21.07 -15.28
CA GLN A 317 6.62 21.18 -14.29
C GLN A 317 7.95 20.68 -14.86
N ASP A 318 8.55 21.49 -15.74
CA ASP A 318 9.98 21.37 -16.03
C ASP A 318 10.78 21.61 -14.73
N GLY A 319 11.28 20.55 -14.14
CA GLY A 319 12.49 20.48 -13.30
C GLY A 319 12.72 21.59 -12.26
N ARG A 320 11.71 22.00 -11.47
CA ARG A 320 11.94 22.81 -10.28
C ARG A 320 11.16 22.22 -9.11
N ASN A 321 11.92 21.60 -8.21
CA ASN A 321 11.47 21.32 -6.84
C ASN A 321 11.23 22.66 -6.12
N GLU A 322 10.02 23.19 -6.19
CA GLU A 322 9.57 24.30 -5.36
C GLU A 322 8.52 23.75 -4.39
N PRO A 323 8.72 23.89 -3.07
CA PRO A 323 7.72 23.48 -2.10
C PRO A 323 6.42 24.26 -2.36
N PRO A 324 5.22 23.70 -2.07
CA PRO A 324 3.96 24.34 -2.33
C PRO A 324 3.90 25.70 -1.63
N ARG A 325 3.78 26.77 -2.40
CA ARG A 325 3.59 28.12 -1.89
C ARG A 325 2.22 28.22 -1.20
N PRO A 326 2.12 28.86 -0.03
CA PRO A 326 0.81 29.16 0.55
C PRO A 326 0.05 30.09 -0.38
N MET A 327 -1.13 29.67 -0.81
CA MET A 327 -2.02 30.49 -1.62
C MET A 327 -2.58 31.64 -0.78
N ASN A 328 -2.15 32.85 -1.09
CA ASN A 328 -2.72 34.08 -0.55
C ASN A 328 -4.09 34.32 -1.21
N GLY A 329 -5.11 34.50 -0.37
CA GLY A 329 -6.50 34.59 -0.76
C GLY A 329 -6.86 35.78 -1.65
N GLY A 330 -7.64 35.49 -2.66
CA GLY A 330 -8.52 36.45 -3.36
C GLY A 330 -9.90 35.82 -3.51
N PRO A 331 -11.00 36.60 -3.43
CA PRO A 331 -12.34 36.05 -3.33
C PRO A 331 -12.83 35.51 -4.68
N MET A 332 -13.07 34.20 -4.75
CA MET A 332 -13.79 33.58 -5.86
C MET A 332 -15.07 32.91 -5.36
N ASN A 333 -16.17 33.48 -5.84
CA ASN A 333 -17.48 32.86 -5.82
C ASN A 333 -17.49 31.62 -6.71
N GLY A 334 -17.78 30.44 -6.17
CA GLY A 334 -17.94 29.20 -6.93
C GLY A 334 -17.87 27.99 -6.00
N GLY A 335 -18.92 27.19 -5.96
CA GLY A 335 -19.14 26.08 -5.05
C GLY A 335 -18.03 25.02 -5.01
N PRO A 336 -18.05 24.13 -4.03
CA PRO A 336 -16.93 23.26 -3.67
C PRO A 336 -16.70 22.20 -4.75
N ARG A 337 -15.54 22.25 -5.41
CA ARG A 337 -15.00 21.14 -6.19
C ARG A 337 -14.04 20.38 -5.28
N GLY A 338 -14.48 19.22 -4.76
CA GLY A 338 -13.61 18.28 -4.09
C GLY A 338 -12.57 17.73 -5.07
N GLY A 339 -11.28 17.96 -4.78
CA GLY A 339 -10.17 17.28 -5.44
C GLY A 339 -9.83 15.99 -4.68
N PRO A 340 -9.23 14.97 -5.31
CA PRO A 340 -8.82 13.74 -4.63
C PRO A 340 -7.74 14.07 -3.57
N GLY A 341 -8.02 13.71 -2.31
CA GLY A 341 -7.10 13.87 -1.17
C GLY A 341 -7.48 14.93 -0.13
N GLY A 342 -8.68 15.52 -0.18
CA GLY A 342 -9.21 16.37 0.91
C GLY A 342 -10.01 15.53 1.94
N PRO A 343 -10.15 16.05 3.18
CA PRO A 343 -11.03 15.44 4.16
C PRO A 343 -12.46 15.30 3.62
N PRO A 344 -13.23 14.31 4.11
CA PRO A 344 -14.60 14.05 3.63
C PRO A 344 -15.47 15.31 3.65
N PRO A 345 -16.46 15.44 2.74
CA PRO A 345 -17.42 16.54 2.78
C PRO A 345 -18.08 16.65 4.16
N GLY A 346 -18.02 17.83 4.77
CA GLY A 346 -18.49 18.07 6.14
C GLY A 346 -17.45 17.90 7.24
N PHE A 347 -16.29 17.29 6.95
CA PHE A 347 -15.24 17.09 7.96
C PHE A 347 -14.52 18.40 8.31
N GLU A 348 -14.29 19.28 7.34
CA GLU A 348 -13.79 20.64 7.57
C GLU A 348 -14.75 21.45 8.42
N GLN A 349 -16.06 21.33 8.13
CA GLN A 349 -17.11 22.00 8.91
C GLN A 349 -17.20 21.46 10.34
N ALA A 350 -17.02 20.14 10.51
CA ALA A 350 -16.95 19.51 11.83
C ALA A 350 -15.76 20.05 12.63
N ALA A 351 -14.57 20.10 12.02
CA ALA A 351 -13.37 20.62 12.65
C ALA A 351 -13.52 22.12 13.01
N GLU A 352 -14.09 22.92 12.10
CA GLU A 352 -14.37 24.34 12.32
C GLU A 352 -15.38 24.54 13.47
N SER A 353 -16.45 23.74 13.52
CA SER A 353 -17.47 23.80 14.59
C SER A 353 -16.90 23.46 15.96
N LEU A 354 -15.87 22.62 16.02
CA LEU A 354 -15.15 22.22 17.23
C LEU A 354 -13.97 23.17 17.56
N GLY A 355 -13.67 24.15 16.69
CA GLY A 355 -12.56 25.08 16.86
C GLY A 355 -11.18 24.44 16.75
N ILE A 356 -11.05 23.34 16.00
CA ILE A 356 -9.81 22.56 15.81
C ILE A 356 -9.46 22.48 14.32
N THR A 357 -8.25 22.00 14.01
CA THR A 357 -7.86 21.74 12.61
C THR A 357 -8.44 20.40 12.13
N PRO A 358 -8.74 20.24 10.83
CA PRO A 358 -9.15 18.96 10.27
C PRO A 358 -8.15 17.82 10.57
N GLN A 359 -6.86 18.15 10.57
CA GLN A 359 -5.79 17.21 10.90
C GLN A 359 -5.88 16.76 12.37
N ALA A 360 -6.09 17.68 13.31
CA ALA A 360 -6.27 17.32 14.73
C ALA A 360 -7.51 16.45 14.96
N LEU A 361 -8.59 16.70 14.19
CA LEU A 361 -9.80 15.87 14.24
C LEU A 361 -9.51 14.43 13.71
N MET A 362 -8.79 14.31 12.60
CA MET A 362 -8.38 13.00 12.06
C MET A 362 -7.48 12.24 13.03
N GLU A 363 -6.46 12.90 13.58
CA GLU A 363 -5.56 12.29 14.58
C GLU A 363 -6.32 11.82 15.84
N ALA A 364 -7.33 12.58 16.26
CA ALA A 364 -8.13 12.21 17.43
C ALA A 364 -9.06 11.03 17.17
N LEU A 365 -9.66 10.96 15.98
CA LEU A 365 -10.53 9.86 15.61
C LEU A 365 -9.76 8.55 15.39
N GLY A 366 -8.43 8.66 15.14
CA GLY A 366 -7.57 7.51 14.89
C GLY A 366 -7.65 7.01 13.46
N ASP A 367 -6.90 5.96 13.17
CA ASP A 367 -6.92 5.30 11.87
C ASP A 367 -8.31 4.65 11.66
N PRO A 368 -9.02 4.97 10.57
CA PRO A 368 -10.32 4.36 10.27
C PRO A 368 -10.24 2.81 10.12
N ARG A 369 -9.03 2.25 9.94
CA ARG A 369 -8.79 0.80 9.90
C ARG A 369 -8.82 0.12 11.26
N GLY A 370 -8.68 0.87 12.36
CA GLY A 370 -8.80 0.35 13.73
C GLY A 370 -10.23 0.01 14.16
N GLY A 371 -11.16 -0.08 13.20
CA GLY A 371 -12.58 -0.22 13.49
C GLY A 371 -13.27 1.12 13.71
N ARG A 372 -14.54 1.05 14.13
CA ARG A 372 -15.34 2.24 14.42
C ARG A 372 -14.59 3.14 15.41
N PRO A 373 -14.39 4.44 15.09
CA PRO A 373 -13.69 5.36 16.00
C PRO A 373 -14.28 5.30 17.40
N ASP A 374 -13.44 5.09 18.40
CA ASP A 374 -13.85 5.26 19.80
C ASP A 374 -14.05 6.76 20.06
N LEU A 375 -15.30 7.22 19.84
CA LEU A 375 -15.67 8.62 19.98
C LEU A 375 -15.43 9.14 21.41
N ALA A 376 -15.51 8.27 22.42
CA ALA A 376 -15.21 8.65 23.81
C ALA A 376 -13.71 8.92 23.98
N ALA A 377 -12.85 8.04 23.45
CA ALA A 377 -11.40 8.24 23.48
C ALA A 377 -10.97 9.43 22.61
N ALA A 378 -11.57 9.60 21.42
CA ALA A 378 -11.30 10.75 20.54
C ALA A 378 -11.70 12.08 21.19
N ALA A 379 -12.87 12.15 21.78
CA ALA A 379 -13.35 13.33 22.52
C ALA A 379 -12.42 13.68 23.69
N ALA A 380 -11.95 12.69 24.43
CA ALA A 380 -10.99 12.88 25.52
C ALA A 380 -9.64 13.45 25.02
N ARG A 381 -9.15 13.00 23.86
CA ARG A 381 -7.93 13.55 23.22
C ARG A 381 -8.10 15.01 22.80
N LEU A 382 -9.30 15.38 22.33
CA LEU A 382 -9.64 16.74 21.92
C LEU A 382 -10.03 17.65 23.09
N GLY A 383 -10.22 17.13 24.29
CA GLY A 383 -10.65 17.89 25.47
C GLY A 383 -12.11 18.33 25.40
N ILE A 384 -12.97 17.64 24.65
CA ILE A 384 -14.39 17.88 24.46
C ILE A 384 -15.22 16.69 24.95
N THR A 385 -16.54 16.82 25.01
CA THR A 385 -17.43 15.70 25.32
C THR A 385 -17.72 14.85 24.07
N GLU A 386 -18.00 13.56 24.26
CA GLU A 386 -18.43 12.66 23.19
C GLU A 386 -19.67 13.18 22.46
N GLY A 387 -20.58 13.82 23.20
CA GLY A 387 -21.80 14.44 22.65
C GLY A 387 -21.49 15.60 21.69
N GLU A 388 -20.54 16.46 22.05
CA GLU A 388 -20.07 17.56 21.18
C GLU A 388 -19.38 17.04 19.93
N LEU A 389 -18.49 16.03 20.06
CA LEU A 389 -17.85 15.40 18.93
C LEU A 389 -18.87 14.77 17.97
N ARG A 390 -19.81 13.99 18.52
CA ARG A 390 -20.87 13.32 17.74
C ARG A 390 -21.80 14.32 17.04
N ALA A 391 -22.11 15.45 17.68
CA ALA A 391 -22.96 16.50 17.09
C ALA A 391 -22.26 17.28 15.96
N ALA A 392 -20.93 17.39 16.04
CA ALA A 392 -20.12 18.08 15.04
C ALA A 392 -19.84 17.22 13.81
N LEU A 393 -19.68 15.90 13.99
CA LEU A 393 -19.42 14.98 12.87
C LEU A 393 -20.63 14.95 11.92
N PRO A 394 -20.40 14.89 10.59
CA PRO A 394 -21.50 14.71 9.65
C PRO A 394 -22.28 13.44 10.04
N PRO A 395 -23.62 13.45 9.91
CA PRO A 395 -24.39 12.24 10.11
C PRO A 395 -23.85 11.16 9.14
N PRO A 396 -23.78 9.92 9.60
CA PRO A 396 -23.43 8.83 8.68
C PRO A 396 -24.35 8.95 7.45
N PRO A 397 -23.80 8.80 6.24
CA PRO A 397 -24.61 8.91 5.02
C PRO A 397 -25.77 7.92 5.10
N GLY A 398 -26.98 8.43 5.04
CA GLY A 398 -28.21 7.64 4.93
C GLY A 398 -28.89 7.28 6.28
N ARG A 399 -29.79 8.10 6.75
CA ARG A 399 -31.08 7.71 7.34
C ARG A 399 -32.21 8.38 6.57
#